data_54adbce967dc3b6d5196d61d89dde1c6
#
_entry.id   54adbce967dc3b6d5196d61d89dde1c6
#
_cell.length_a   1.000
_cell.length_b   1.000
_cell.length_c   1.000
_cell.angle_alpha   90.00
_cell.angle_beta   90.00
_cell.angle_gamma   90.00
#
_symmetry.space_group_name_H-M   'P 1'
#
loop_
_entity.id
_entity.type
_entity.pdbx_description
1 polymer ?
#
loop_
_entity_poly.entity_id
_entity_poly.type
_entity_poly.pdbx_seq_one_letter_code
_entity_poly.pdbx_strand_id
1 'polypeptide(L)'
;KYIGGSIYDSADLRWTAPSPLKPYRRDFGRPTINCSDIVDGIKMYGIRNAAQTTVAPTGTISTVAGIEGYGCEPAFALAYTRNVYQAAGDQEKLTLNYISPLFQEALDRANLDTETRQAVVQEVLRSGSCQHIPYLPAEMRDVFVVSSDITPEEHIMMQTSIQAFIDNSISKTCNF
;
A
#
# COMPACT_ATOMS: atom_id res chain seq x y z
N LYS A 1 7.36 24.05 21.05
CA LYS A 1 7.93 24.45 19.74
C LYS A 1 7.28 23.70 18.57
N TYR A 2 6.84 22.46 18.78
CA TYR A 2 6.14 21.62 17.79
C TYR A 2 4.62 21.74 17.87
N ILE A 3 4.09 22.24 18.97
CA ILE A 3 2.64 22.43 19.14
C ILE A 3 2.12 23.50 18.18
N GLY A 4 2.85 24.59 18.01
CA GLY A 4 2.48 25.67 17.08
C GLY A 4 2.76 25.35 15.60
N GLY A 5 3.32 24.19 15.28
CA GLY A 5 3.50 23.72 13.91
C GLY A 5 2.56 22.57 13.52
N SER A 6 1.70 22.17 14.43
CA SER A 6 0.72 21.12 14.16
C SER A 6 -0.36 21.61 13.19
N ILE A 7 -0.74 20.76 12.26
CA ILE A 7 -1.86 21.01 11.34
C ILE A 7 -3.18 21.25 12.08
N TYR A 8 -3.28 20.85 13.34
CA TYR A 8 -4.47 21.04 14.19
C TYR A 8 -4.47 22.36 14.97
N ASP A 9 -3.35 23.11 14.97
CA ASP A 9 -3.19 24.33 15.75
C ASP A 9 -3.16 25.62 14.91
N SER A 10 -3.16 25.50 13.60
CA SER A 10 -3.16 26.65 12.68
C SER A 10 -4.57 27.10 12.38
N ALA A 11 -4.94 28.32 12.81
CA ALA A 11 -6.20 28.95 12.47
C ALA A 11 -6.37 29.20 10.95
N ASP A 12 -5.26 29.20 10.22
CA ASP A 12 -5.23 29.42 8.77
C ASP A 12 -5.38 28.13 7.95
N LEU A 13 -5.39 26.99 8.60
CA LEU A 13 -5.57 25.72 7.90
C LEU A 13 -7.03 25.56 7.48
N ARG A 14 -7.24 25.67 6.19
CA ARG A 14 -8.52 25.36 5.53
C ARG A 14 -8.81 23.87 5.40
N TRP A 15 -8.01 23.04 6.09
CA TRP A 15 -8.19 21.60 6.06
C TRP A 15 -9.28 21.16 7.03
N THR A 16 -10.27 20.48 6.51
CA THR A 16 -11.31 19.83 7.32
C THR A 16 -11.06 18.34 7.29
N ALA A 17 -11.00 17.72 8.45
CA ALA A 17 -10.85 16.27 8.54
C ALA A 17 -11.98 15.58 7.74
N PRO A 18 -11.66 14.64 6.86
CA PRO A 18 -12.68 13.93 6.12
C PRO A 18 -13.57 13.14 7.09
N SER A 19 -14.87 13.29 6.95
CA SER A 19 -15.81 12.42 7.65
C SER A 19 -15.79 11.03 7.01
N PRO A 20 -15.75 9.95 7.78
CA PRO A 20 -15.84 8.62 7.22
C PRO A 20 -17.15 8.47 6.43
N LEU A 21 -17.06 7.93 5.23
CA LEU A 21 -18.21 7.70 4.34
C LEU A 21 -19.27 6.80 4.97
N LYS A 22 -18.85 5.93 5.89
CA LYS A 22 -19.73 5.08 6.71
C LYS A 22 -19.12 4.98 8.10
N PRO A 23 -19.96 5.08 9.17
CA PRO A 23 -19.49 4.83 10.52
C PRO A 23 -18.93 3.41 10.62
N TYR A 24 -17.88 3.23 11.40
CA TYR A 24 -17.41 1.89 11.74
C TYR A 24 -18.54 1.09 12.40
N ARG A 25 -18.85 -0.08 11.87
CA ARG A 25 -19.89 -0.95 12.42
C ARG A 25 -19.49 -1.63 13.73
N ARG A 26 -18.21 -1.60 14.08
CA ARG A 26 -17.66 -2.23 15.29
C ARG A 26 -16.65 -1.27 15.91
N ASP A 27 -16.88 -0.95 17.17
CA ASP A 27 -15.94 -0.17 18.00
C ASP A 27 -14.89 -1.07 18.68
N PHE A 28 -15.04 -2.39 18.58
CA PHE A 28 -14.17 -3.39 19.24
C PHE A 28 -14.05 -3.16 20.75
N GLY A 29 -15.05 -2.58 21.40
CA GLY A 29 -15.02 -2.24 22.82
C GLY A 29 -14.02 -1.13 23.16
N ARG A 30 -13.53 -0.37 22.17
CA ARG A 30 -12.64 0.75 22.42
C ARG A 30 -13.41 1.95 22.95
N PRO A 31 -12.87 2.67 23.94
CA PRO A 31 -13.47 3.91 24.39
C PRO A 31 -13.47 4.94 23.25
N THR A 32 -14.48 5.79 23.23
CA THR A 32 -14.51 6.93 22.30
C THR A 32 -13.34 7.86 22.63
N ILE A 33 -12.56 8.18 21.60
CA ILE A 33 -11.45 9.13 21.73
C ILE A 33 -12.01 10.54 21.54
N ASN A 34 -11.85 11.37 22.57
CA ASN A 34 -12.13 12.80 22.47
C ASN A 34 -10.86 13.54 22.01
N CYS A 35 -10.81 13.93 20.75
CA CYS A 35 -9.67 14.63 20.19
C CYS A 35 -9.44 15.99 20.86
N SER A 36 -10.48 16.69 21.31
CA SER A 36 -10.35 17.98 22.01
C SER A 36 -9.57 17.83 23.30
N ASP A 37 -9.87 16.82 24.12
CA ASP A 37 -9.17 16.57 25.37
C ASP A 37 -7.69 16.27 25.14
N ILE A 38 -7.37 15.56 24.04
CA ILE A 38 -5.99 15.28 23.66
C ILE A 38 -5.26 16.56 23.27
N VAL A 39 -5.87 17.40 22.43
CA VAL A 39 -5.29 18.68 22.01
C VAL A 39 -5.06 19.59 23.20
N ASP A 40 -6.04 19.72 24.09
CA ASP A 40 -5.94 20.56 25.29
C ASP A 40 -4.89 20.01 26.27
N GLY A 41 -4.79 18.69 26.41
CA GLY A 41 -3.73 18.05 27.17
C GLY A 41 -2.34 18.33 26.58
N ILE A 42 -2.18 18.27 25.25
CA ILE A 42 -0.92 18.61 24.59
C ILE A 42 -0.56 20.09 24.79
N LYS A 43 -1.53 20.98 24.69
CA LYS A 43 -1.31 22.44 24.95
C LYS A 43 -0.88 22.71 26.40
N MET A 44 -1.45 21.99 27.35
CA MET A 44 -1.18 22.19 28.78
C MET A 44 0.14 21.56 29.21
N TYR A 45 0.43 20.35 28.78
CA TYR A 45 1.55 19.53 29.27
C TYR A 45 2.69 19.38 28.27
N GLY A 46 2.47 19.74 27.02
CA GLY A 46 3.41 19.50 25.94
C GLY A 46 3.39 18.04 25.46
N ILE A 47 4.24 17.75 24.48
CA ILE A 47 4.44 16.43 23.93
C ILE A 47 5.92 16.07 23.93
N ARG A 48 6.25 14.84 24.30
CA ARG A 48 7.63 14.40 24.44
C ARG A 48 8.34 14.25 23.10
N ASN A 49 7.69 13.61 22.13
CA ASN A 49 8.30 13.26 20.86
C ASN A 49 8.08 14.39 19.85
N ALA A 50 9.11 14.67 19.04
CA ALA A 50 9.03 15.69 18.00
C ALA A 50 8.08 15.33 16.86
N ALA A 51 7.95 14.03 16.58
CA ALA A 51 7.05 13.47 15.60
C ALA A 51 6.40 12.19 16.15
N GLN A 52 5.15 11.96 15.79
CA GLN A 52 4.32 10.87 16.31
C GLN A 52 4.03 9.80 15.25
N THR A 53 3.92 10.22 13.99
CA THR A 53 3.44 9.38 12.90
C THR A 53 4.39 9.43 11.71
N THR A 54 4.57 8.29 11.07
CA THR A 54 5.32 8.13 9.83
C THR A 54 4.74 6.97 9.02
N VAL A 55 4.98 6.96 7.73
CA VAL A 55 4.70 5.78 6.88
C VAL A 55 6.04 5.18 6.47
N ALA A 56 6.38 4.07 7.10
CA ALA A 56 7.61 3.33 6.79
C ALA A 56 7.45 2.48 5.52
N PRO A 57 8.56 2.05 4.88
CA PRO A 57 8.49 1.15 3.71
C PRO A 57 7.81 -0.19 4.00
N THR A 58 7.94 -0.71 5.21
CA THR A 58 7.35 -1.98 5.70
C THR A 58 7.75 -3.25 4.92
N GLY A 59 8.81 -3.22 4.11
CA GLY A 59 9.18 -4.32 3.21
C GLY A 59 9.30 -5.69 3.91
N THR A 60 10.13 -5.79 4.94
CA THR A 60 10.33 -7.05 5.67
C THR A 60 9.08 -7.46 6.46
N ILE A 61 8.42 -6.50 7.10
CA ILE A 61 7.20 -6.77 7.91
C ILE A 61 6.07 -7.26 7.00
N SER A 62 5.86 -6.63 5.83
CA SER A 62 4.86 -7.06 4.87
C SER A 62 5.14 -8.47 4.35
N THR A 63 6.40 -8.77 4.04
CA THR A 63 6.80 -10.12 3.59
C THR A 63 6.51 -11.18 4.67
N VAL A 64 6.84 -10.91 5.93
CA VAL A 64 6.57 -11.84 7.05
C VAL A 64 5.07 -12.00 7.28
N ALA A 65 4.30 -10.94 7.09
CA ALA A 65 2.83 -10.97 7.24
C ALA A 65 2.10 -11.53 6.01
N GLY A 66 2.81 -11.87 4.93
CA GLY A 66 2.20 -12.35 3.68
C GLY A 66 1.40 -11.28 2.94
N ILE A 67 1.74 -10.00 3.12
CA ILE A 67 1.11 -8.86 2.44
C ILE A 67 1.91 -8.51 1.20
N GLU A 68 1.23 -8.30 0.09
CA GLU A 68 1.86 -8.07 -1.23
C GLU A 68 2.27 -6.61 -1.47
N GLY A 69 1.67 -5.65 -0.77
CA GLY A 69 2.01 -4.23 -0.84
C GLY A 69 2.91 -3.78 0.29
N TYR A 70 3.61 -2.66 0.10
CA TYR A 70 4.53 -2.07 1.07
C TYR A 70 4.12 -0.64 1.42
N GLY A 71 3.83 -0.38 2.71
CA GLY A 71 3.45 0.95 3.18
C GLY A 71 2.26 1.52 2.42
N CYS A 72 2.44 2.65 1.74
CA CYS A 72 1.43 3.26 0.86
C CYS A 72 1.69 2.98 -0.64
N GLU A 73 2.52 2.00 -0.94
CA GLU A 73 2.88 1.62 -2.30
C GLU A 73 1.94 0.54 -2.85
N PRO A 74 1.61 0.56 -4.14
CA PRO A 74 0.93 -0.56 -4.77
C PRO A 74 1.86 -1.78 -4.84
N ALA A 75 1.31 -2.96 -5.11
CA ALA A 75 2.12 -4.13 -5.39
C ALA A 75 3.07 -3.85 -6.57
N PHE A 76 4.31 -4.34 -6.48
CA PHE A 76 5.30 -4.11 -7.53
C PHE A 76 4.90 -4.79 -8.84
N ALA A 77 4.49 -6.06 -8.75
CA ALA A 77 4.03 -6.89 -9.87
C ALA A 77 3.17 -8.04 -9.36
N LEU A 78 2.22 -8.52 -10.16
CA LEU A 78 1.40 -9.69 -9.86
C LEU A 78 2.18 -11.00 -9.98
N ALA A 79 3.18 -11.02 -10.84
CA ALA A 79 4.12 -12.13 -10.96
C ALA A 79 5.51 -11.60 -11.32
N TYR A 80 6.53 -12.28 -10.83
CA TYR A 80 7.91 -11.95 -11.15
C TYR A 80 8.84 -13.14 -10.94
N THR A 81 9.96 -13.10 -11.59
CA THR A 81 11.01 -14.09 -11.45
C THR A 81 12.11 -13.57 -10.53
N ARG A 82 12.41 -14.30 -9.48
CA ARG A 82 13.50 -13.98 -8.54
C ARG A 82 14.66 -14.96 -8.72
N ASN A 83 15.82 -14.40 -8.96
CA ASN A 83 17.05 -15.17 -9.00
C ASN A 83 17.72 -15.12 -7.62
N VAL A 84 17.89 -16.28 -7.01
CA VAL A 84 18.54 -16.41 -5.69
C VAL A 84 19.85 -17.15 -5.89
N TYR A 85 20.95 -16.55 -5.43
CA TYR A 85 22.23 -17.23 -5.37
C TYR A 85 22.29 -18.06 -4.09
N GLN A 86 22.58 -19.34 -4.20
CA GLN A 86 22.83 -20.16 -3.02
C GLN A 86 24.19 -19.79 -2.41
N ALA A 87 24.37 -20.11 -1.10
CA ALA A 87 25.52 -19.68 -0.31
C ALA A 87 26.89 -20.03 -0.96
N ALA A 88 27.91 -19.27 -0.59
CA ALA A 88 29.26 -19.26 -1.14
C ALA A 88 29.82 -20.64 -1.51
N GLY A 89 29.92 -20.92 -2.81
CA GLY A 89 30.51 -22.14 -3.38
C GLY A 89 29.75 -22.72 -4.56
N ASP A 90 28.45 -22.54 -4.62
CA ASP A 90 27.62 -23.05 -5.70
C ASP A 90 27.25 -21.92 -6.67
N GLN A 91 27.70 -22.04 -7.91
CA GLN A 91 27.37 -21.08 -8.98
C GLN A 91 25.97 -21.32 -9.57
N GLU A 92 25.20 -22.26 -9.02
CA GLU A 92 23.87 -22.53 -9.49
C GLU A 92 22.88 -21.45 -9.03
N LYS A 93 22.35 -20.74 -10.02
CA LYS A 93 21.34 -19.73 -9.89
C LYS A 93 19.98 -20.40 -9.77
N LEU A 94 19.39 -20.37 -8.59
CA LEU A 94 18.01 -20.82 -8.40
C LEU A 94 17.06 -19.73 -8.91
N THR A 95 16.23 -20.09 -9.87
CA THR A 95 15.19 -19.23 -10.42
C THR A 95 13.84 -19.58 -9.79
N LEU A 96 13.26 -18.66 -9.04
CA LEU A 96 11.96 -18.82 -8.39
C LEU A 96 10.94 -17.92 -9.10
N ASN A 97 9.84 -18.49 -9.53
CA ASN A 97 8.70 -17.73 -10.03
C ASN A 97 7.73 -17.46 -8.88
N TYR A 98 7.42 -16.20 -8.67
CA TYR A 98 6.39 -15.76 -7.75
C TYR A 98 5.16 -15.36 -8.54
N ILE A 99 4.00 -15.73 -8.06
CA ILE A 99 2.71 -15.24 -8.54
C ILE A 99 1.88 -14.88 -7.32
N SER A 100 1.21 -13.73 -7.36
CA SER A 100 0.31 -13.28 -6.31
C SER A 100 -0.73 -14.35 -5.96
N PRO A 101 -0.78 -14.84 -4.72
CA PRO A 101 -1.80 -15.80 -4.29
C PRO A 101 -3.22 -15.26 -4.45
N LEU A 102 -3.44 -13.96 -4.19
CA LEU A 102 -4.74 -13.32 -4.35
C LEU A 102 -5.16 -13.26 -5.83
N PHE A 103 -4.20 -13.01 -6.72
CA PHE A 103 -4.45 -13.04 -8.16
C PHE A 103 -4.78 -14.46 -8.65
N GLN A 104 -4.07 -15.47 -8.17
CA GLN A 104 -4.38 -16.87 -8.49
C GLN A 104 -5.79 -17.25 -8.03
N GLU A 105 -6.16 -16.90 -6.81
CA GLU A 105 -7.51 -17.14 -6.28
C GLU A 105 -8.59 -16.44 -7.12
N ALA A 106 -8.31 -15.22 -7.57
CA ALA A 106 -9.23 -14.51 -8.45
C ALA A 106 -9.35 -15.19 -9.84
N LEU A 107 -8.26 -15.69 -10.39
CA LEU A 107 -8.27 -16.47 -11.63
C LEU A 107 -9.08 -17.77 -11.48
N ASP A 108 -8.98 -18.45 -10.34
CA ASP A 108 -9.76 -19.66 -10.06
C ASP A 108 -11.26 -19.37 -9.99
N ARG A 109 -11.64 -18.20 -9.48
CA ARG A 109 -13.04 -17.75 -9.43
C ARG A 109 -13.58 -17.27 -10.78
N ALA A 110 -12.71 -16.85 -11.69
CA ALA A 110 -13.10 -16.27 -12.97
C ALA A 110 -13.63 -17.32 -13.98
N ASN A 111 -13.62 -18.61 -13.62
CA ASN A 111 -14.09 -19.73 -14.46
C ASN A 111 -13.50 -19.72 -15.88
N LEU A 112 -12.24 -19.33 -16.02
CA LEU A 112 -11.52 -19.40 -17.29
C LEU A 112 -11.19 -20.86 -17.64
N ASP A 113 -11.20 -21.18 -18.93
CA ASP A 113 -10.70 -22.47 -19.39
C ASP A 113 -9.18 -22.58 -19.11
N THR A 114 -8.68 -23.81 -19.11
CA THR A 114 -7.29 -24.10 -18.73
C THR A 114 -6.27 -23.41 -19.65
N GLU A 115 -6.55 -23.35 -20.93
CA GLU A 115 -5.65 -22.75 -21.92
C GLU A 115 -5.57 -21.23 -21.73
N THR A 116 -6.72 -20.58 -21.62
CA THR A 116 -6.83 -19.13 -21.33
C THR A 116 -6.15 -18.79 -20.01
N ARG A 117 -6.38 -19.58 -18.96
CA ARG A 117 -5.74 -19.37 -17.65
C ARG A 117 -4.20 -19.44 -17.74
N GLN A 118 -3.68 -20.44 -18.46
CA GLN A 118 -2.24 -20.56 -18.65
C GLN A 118 -1.67 -19.38 -19.46
N ALA A 119 -2.36 -18.96 -20.50
CA ALA A 119 -1.97 -17.80 -21.29
C ALA A 119 -1.91 -16.50 -20.43
N VAL A 120 -2.91 -16.28 -19.55
CA VAL A 120 -2.90 -15.17 -18.59
C VAL A 120 -1.68 -15.23 -17.68
N VAL A 121 -1.41 -16.39 -17.07
CA VAL A 121 -0.28 -16.56 -16.16
C VAL A 121 1.05 -16.28 -16.85
N GLN A 122 1.24 -16.77 -18.07
CA GLN A 122 2.45 -16.53 -18.83
C GLN A 122 2.62 -15.06 -19.20
N GLU A 123 1.54 -14.39 -19.58
CA GLU A 123 1.59 -12.96 -19.91
C GLU A 123 1.87 -12.09 -18.70
N VAL A 124 1.27 -12.41 -17.54
CA VAL A 124 1.55 -11.72 -16.29
C VAL A 124 2.98 -11.97 -15.79
N LEU A 125 3.53 -13.18 -15.97
CA LEU A 125 4.94 -13.45 -15.67
C LEU A 125 5.89 -12.62 -16.54
N ARG A 126 5.49 -12.32 -17.78
CA ARG A 126 6.28 -11.53 -18.71
C ARG A 126 6.22 -10.02 -18.42
N SER A 127 5.05 -9.51 -18.09
CA SER A 127 4.77 -8.06 -17.96
C SER A 127 4.70 -7.57 -16.52
N GLY A 128 4.40 -8.44 -15.57
CA GLY A 128 4.12 -8.09 -14.17
C GLY A 128 2.69 -7.60 -13.92
N SER A 129 1.94 -7.22 -14.97
CA SER A 129 0.62 -6.60 -14.91
C SER A 129 -0.42 -7.40 -15.69
N CYS A 130 -1.70 -7.22 -15.34
CA CYS A 130 -2.82 -7.79 -16.09
C CYS A 130 -3.65 -6.75 -16.86
N GLN A 131 -3.27 -5.47 -16.84
CA GLN A 131 -4.08 -4.39 -17.39
C GLN A 131 -4.30 -4.51 -18.90
N HIS A 132 -3.30 -4.99 -19.62
CA HIS A 132 -3.29 -5.13 -21.06
C HIS A 132 -3.95 -6.42 -21.57
N ILE A 133 -4.50 -7.27 -20.70
CA ILE A 133 -5.14 -8.54 -21.05
C ILE A 133 -6.65 -8.32 -21.25
N PRO A 134 -7.15 -8.18 -22.50
CA PRO A 134 -8.51 -7.72 -22.77
C PRO A 134 -9.59 -8.76 -22.44
N TYR A 135 -9.23 -10.03 -22.37
CA TYR A 135 -10.16 -11.13 -22.09
C TYR A 135 -10.30 -11.43 -20.58
N LEU A 136 -9.55 -10.73 -19.71
CA LEU A 136 -9.83 -10.73 -18.28
C LEU A 136 -11.03 -9.81 -17.97
N PRO A 137 -11.88 -10.20 -17.00
CA PRO A 137 -12.96 -9.33 -16.53
C PRO A 137 -12.45 -7.96 -16.12
N ALA A 138 -13.20 -6.91 -16.46
CA ALA A 138 -12.82 -5.53 -16.13
C ALA A 138 -12.67 -5.35 -14.61
N GLU A 139 -13.60 -5.92 -13.83
CA GLU A 139 -13.58 -5.85 -12.37
C GLU A 139 -12.28 -6.46 -11.79
N MET A 140 -11.73 -7.47 -12.44
CA MET A 140 -10.48 -8.07 -12.05
C MET A 140 -9.30 -7.13 -12.34
N ARG A 141 -9.28 -6.52 -13.52
CA ARG A 141 -8.25 -5.54 -13.89
C ARG A 141 -8.29 -4.30 -13.00
N ASP A 142 -9.48 -3.82 -12.64
CA ASP A 142 -9.66 -2.66 -11.76
C ASP A 142 -9.12 -2.88 -10.34
N VAL A 143 -9.08 -4.13 -9.87
CA VAL A 143 -8.56 -4.49 -8.55
C VAL A 143 -7.06 -4.79 -8.56
N PHE A 144 -6.59 -5.51 -9.58
CA PHE A 144 -5.20 -5.95 -9.67
C PHE A 144 -4.33 -4.97 -10.45
N VAL A 145 -4.20 -3.76 -9.90
CA VAL A 145 -3.35 -2.68 -10.41
C VAL A 145 -1.99 -2.74 -9.73
N VAL A 146 -0.92 -2.70 -10.49
CA VAL A 146 0.45 -2.73 -9.98
C VAL A 146 1.17 -1.39 -10.20
N SER A 147 2.36 -1.28 -9.65
CA SER A 147 3.12 -0.01 -9.64
C SER A 147 3.37 0.57 -11.03
N SER A 148 3.61 -0.28 -12.03
CA SER A 148 3.82 0.16 -13.42
C SER A 148 2.55 0.61 -14.15
N ASP A 149 1.37 0.31 -13.60
CA ASP A 149 0.08 0.70 -14.19
C ASP A 149 -0.37 2.09 -13.73
N ILE A 150 0.33 2.67 -12.78
CA ILE A 150 -0.01 3.93 -12.11
C ILE A 150 0.88 5.03 -12.63
N THR A 151 0.30 6.18 -12.95
CA THR A 151 1.06 7.35 -13.43
C THR A 151 1.90 7.98 -12.30
N PRO A 152 2.98 8.71 -12.65
CA PRO A 152 3.76 9.46 -11.65
C PRO A 152 2.91 10.41 -10.82
N GLU A 153 1.92 11.05 -11.43
CA GLU A 153 0.98 11.96 -10.78
C GLU A 153 0.14 11.24 -9.73
N GLU A 154 -0.38 10.05 -10.03
CA GLU A 154 -1.16 9.25 -9.09
C GLU A 154 -0.30 8.77 -7.92
N HIS A 155 0.95 8.38 -8.16
CA HIS A 155 1.91 8.08 -7.11
C HIS A 155 2.11 9.25 -6.15
N ILE A 156 2.28 10.47 -6.68
CA ILE A 156 2.47 11.68 -5.88
C ILE A 156 1.17 12.05 -5.16
N MET A 157 0.02 11.92 -5.82
CA MET A 157 -1.28 12.19 -5.22
C MET A 157 -1.56 11.30 -4.01
N MET A 158 -1.23 10.02 -4.08
CA MET A 158 -1.35 9.09 -2.95
C MET A 158 -0.50 9.58 -1.77
N GLN A 159 0.77 9.90 -2.00
CA GLN A 159 1.67 10.36 -0.95
C GLN A 159 1.21 11.68 -0.33
N THR A 160 0.82 12.66 -1.14
CA THR A 160 0.39 13.98 -0.64
C THR A 160 -0.93 13.90 0.11
N SER A 161 -1.84 13.02 -0.31
CA SER A 161 -3.11 12.79 0.41
C SER A 161 -2.88 12.24 1.83
N ILE A 162 -1.91 11.35 2.00
CA ILE A 162 -1.55 10.78 3.30
C ILE A 162 -0.73 11.79 4.12
N GLN A 163 0.14 12.59 3.48
CA GLN A 163 1.03 13.54 4.17
C GLN A 163 0.27 14.56 5.01
N ALA A 164 -0.96 14.89 4.64
CA ALA A 164 -1.81 15.78 5.43
C ALA A 164 -2.09 15.26 6.86
N PHE A 165 -1.95 13.95 7.09
CA PHE A 165 -2.23 13.27 8.37
C PHE A 165 -0.97 12.76 9.07
N ILE A 166 0.20 12.95 8.46
CA ILE A 166 1.48 12.42 8.95
C ILE A 166 2.39 13.60 9.27
N ASP A 167 2.89 13.66 10.49
CA ASP A 167 3.73 14.74 10.99
C ASP A 167 5.23 14.54 10.71
N ASN A 168 5.61 13.37 10.23
CA ASN A 168 6.97 13.06 9.79
C ASN A 168 6.96 12.63 8.31
N SER A 169 7.98 11.91 7.88
CA SER A 169 8.17 11.50 6.49
C SER A 169 7.34 10.28 6.11
N ILE A 170 7.02 10.22 4.83
CA ILE A 170 6.43 9.08 4.14
C ILE A 170 7.45 8.53 3.17
N SER A 171 7.75 7.23 3.29
CA SER A 171 8.56 6.52 2.31
C SER A 171 7.67 5.99 1.20
N LYS A 172 7.99 6.34 -0.03
CA LYS A 172 7.28 5.83 -1.20
C LYS A 172 8.19 5.77 -2.42
N THR A 173 8.22 4.62 -3.07
CA THR A 173 8.84 4.43 -4.38
C THR A 173 7.84 4.80 -5.47
N CYS A 174 8.31 5.51 -6.49
CA CYS A 174 7.59 5.74 -7.73
C CYS A 174 8.32 4.96 -8.83
N ASN A 175 7.61 4.05 -9.50
CA ASN A 175 8.12 3.32 -10.65
C ASN A 175 7.39 3.83 -11.89
N PHE A 176 8.13 4.15 -12.95
CA PHE A 176 7.62 4.63 -14.24
C PHE A 176 8.64 4.44 -15.36
#